data_d3c3a0bc2650fbb1e53d81bf4cb7b532
#
_entry.id   d3c3a0bc2650fbb1e53d81bf4cb7b532
#
_cell.length_a   1.000
_cell.length_b   1.000
_cell.length_c   1.000
_cell.angle_alpha   90.00
_cell.angle_beta   90.00
_cell.angle_gamma   90.00
#
_symmetry.space_group_name_H-M   'P 1'
#
loop_
_entity.id
_entity.type
_entity.pdbx_description
1 polymer ?
#
loop_
_entity_poly.entity_id
_entity_poly.type
_entity_poly.pdbx_seq_one_letter_code
_entity_poly.pdbx_strand_id
1 'polypeptide(L)'
;MIEDMKNRHAIYIPAYSDGLTKLFYNNTDEDIAKNELCDFKEKKSLRIFNKNVDSYYKNPWMLISAGVQYDKEDVRKNIGAETSRVFIDSGGFQLAMGTVNEKKFNDKVALEWSEKNGDIFPILDRPVRNLGPDKPLKTYEECLEKSVASAKYY
;
A
#
# COMPACT_ATOMS: atom_id res chain seq x y z
N MET A 1 10.19 -20.82 -2.24
CA MET A 1 10.21 -19.37 -1.91
C MET A 1 11.57 -18.87 -1.44
N ILE A 2 12.29 -19.63 -0.63
CA ILE A 2 13.67 -19.26 -0.18
C ILE A 2 14.72 -19.60 -1.25
N GLU A 3 14.46 -20.56 -2.12
CA GLU A 3 15.39 -20.93 -3.20
C GLU A 3 15.56 -19.86 -4.29
N ASP A 4 14.51 -19.11 -4.60
CA ASP A 4 14.60 -17.98 -5.55
C ASP A 4 15.42 -16.80 -5.02
N MET A 5 15.56 -16.68 -3.70
CA MET A 5 16.42 -15.65 -3.09
C MET A 5 17.92 -15.96 -3.20
N LYS A 6 18.31 -17.17 -3.56
CA LYS A 6 19.73 -17.54 -3.73
C LYS A 6 20.41 -16.82 -4.92
N ASN A 7 19.64 -16.30 -5.85
CA ASN A 7 20.18 -15.59 -7.02
C ASN A 7 20.53 -14.12 -6.80
N ARG A 8 20.41 -13.60 -5.58
CA ARG A 8 20.87 -12.25 -5.16
C ARG A 8 20.44 -11.08 -6.07
N HIS A 9 19.33 -11.19 -6.76
CA HIS A 9 18.78 -10.09 -7.54
C HIS A 9 17.86 -9.25 -6.65
N ALA A 10 18.02 -7.94 -6.68
CA ALA A 10 17.08 -7.02 -6.03
C ALA A 10 15.72 -7.14 -6.73
N ILE A 11 14.67 -7.30 -5.92
CA ILE A 11 13.28 -7.29 -6.43
C ILE A 11 12.81 -5.85 -6.43
N TYR A 12 12.44 -5.33 -7.60
CA TYR A 12 11.79 -4.03 -7.70
C TYR A 12 10.32 -4.16 -7.33
N ILE A 13 9.90 -3.46 -6.27
CA ILE A 13 8.52 -3.41 -5.79
C ILE A 13 7.99 -1.99 -6.02
N PRO A 14 7.25 -1.75 -7.10
CA PRO A 14 6.71 -0.43 -7.38
C PRO A 14 5.63 -0.04 -6.38
N ALA A 15 5.70 1.20 -5.90
CA ALA A 15 4.65 1.76 -5.05
C ALA A 15 3.40 2.09 -5.87
N TYR A 16 2.27 1.62 -5.38
CA TYR A 16 0.97 1.92 -5.97
C TYR A 16 0.43 3.22 -5.37
N SER A 17 0.46 4.28 -6.15
CA SER A 17 0.07 5.60 -5.69
C SER A 17 -1.45 5.74 -5.49
N ASP A 18 -1.85 6.73 -4.67
CA ASP A 18 -3.27 7.07 -4.48
C ASP A 18 -3.96 7.45 -5.80
N GLY A 19 -3.24 8.11 -6.72
CA GLY A 19 -3.75 8.42 -8.06
C GLY A 19 -4.09 7.18 -8.88
N LEU A 20 -3.22 6.16 -8.84
CA LEU A 20 -3.49 4.89 -9.52
C LEU A 20 -4.63 4.13 -8.84
N THR A 21 -4.72 4.17 -7.50
CA THR A 21 -5.86 3.57 -6.80
C THR A 21 -7.17 4.21 -7.24
N LYS A 22 -7.26 5.53 -7.31
CA LYS A 22 -8.46 6.23 -7.78
C LYS A 22 -8.83 5.85 -9.21
N LEU A 23 -7.82 5.63 -10.06
CA LEU A 23 -8.04 5.23 -11.44
C LEU A 23 -8.60 3.81 -11.56
N PHE A 24 -8.09 2.86 -10.77
CA PHE A 24 -8.43 1.44 -10.92
C PHE A 24 -9.50 0.95 -9.95
N TYR A 25 -9.71 1.64 -8.83
CA TYR A 25 -10.67 1.21 -7.82
C TYR A 25 -12.09 1.32 -8.35
N ASN A 26 -12.77 0.19 -8.44
CA ASN A 26 -14.13 0.05 -9.00
C ASN A 26 -14.30 0.44 -10.48
N ASN A 27 -13.22 0.66 -11.24
CA ASN A 27 -13.30 0.92 -12.67
C ASN A 27 -12.91 -0.32 -13.47
N THR A 28 -13.61 -0.58 -14.55
CA THR A 28 -13.23 -1.57 -15.57
C THR A 28 -12.12 -1.04 -16.47
N ASP A 29 -11.47 -1.92 -17.23
CA ASP A 29 -10.49 -1.49 -18.24
C ASP A 29 -11.14 -0.62 -19.33
N GLU A 30 -12.42 -0.82 -19.62
CA GLU A 30 -13.19 0.00 -20.57
C GLU A 30 -13.46 1.40 -20.03
N ASP A 31 -13.73 1.54 -18.72
CA ASP A 31 -13.89 2.85 -18.07
C ASP A 31 -12.57 3.61 -18.04
N ILE A 32 -11.46 2.90 -17.79
CA ILE A 32 -10.12 3.46 -17.81
C ILE A 32 -9.74 3.94 -19.22
N ALA A 33 -10.05 3.16 -20.24
CA ALA A 33 -9.78 3.49 -21.64
C ALA A 33 -10.55 4.72 -22.15
N LYS A 34 -11.70 5.04 -21.56
CA LYS A 34 -12.47 6.27 -21.86
C LYS A 34 -11.87 7.54 -21.25
N ASN A 35 -10.97 7.38 -20.26
CA ASN A 35 -10.27 8.50 -19.68
C ASN A 35 -9.16 8.95 -20.66
N GLU A 36 -9.17 10.23 -21.06
CA GLU A 36 -8.27 10.83 -22.06
C GLU A 36 -6.76 10.66 -21.79
N LEU A 37 -6.41 10.16 -20.60
CA LEU A 37 -5.04 9.84 -20.20
C LEU A 37 -4.46 8.58 -20.89
N CYS A 38 -5.29 7.82 -21.62
CA CYS A 38 -4.89 6.52 -22.15
C CYS A 38 -5.29 6.41 -23.63
N ASP A 39 -4.39 6.81 -24.53
CA ASP A 39 -4.52 6.51 -25.97
C ASP A 39 -4.17 5.02 -26.22
N PHE A 40 -5.14 4.14 -25.95
CA PHE A 40 -4.95 2.69 -26.16
C PHE A 40 -5.34 2.25 -27.55
N LYS A 41 -4.45 2.43 -28.50
CA LYS A 41 -4.61 1.90 -29.86
C LYS A 41 -4.66 0.37 -29.91
N GLU A 42 -4.14 -0.33 -28.90
CA GLU A 42 -3.93 -1.78 -28.93
C GLU A 42 -4.77 -2.58 -27.92
N LYS A 43 -5.74 -2.00 -27.24
CA LYS A 43 -6.64 -2.68 -26.28
C LYS A 43 -5.95 -3.46 -25.14
N LYS A 44 -4.73 -3.09 -24.78
CA LYS A 44 -4.02 -3.74 -23.67
C LYS A 44 -4.38 -3.12 -22.33
N SER A 45 -4.55 -3.96 -21.32
CA SER A 45 -4.88 -3.50 -19.97
C SER A 45 -3.72 -2.74 -19.31
N LEU A 46 -4.06 -1.70 -18.54
CA LEU A 46 -3.12 -1.03 -17.63
C LEU A 46 -2.92 -1.76 -16.30
N ARG A 47 -3.66 -2.83 -16.03
CA ARG A 47 -3.56 -3.58 -14.78
C ARG A 47 -2.29 -4.44 -14.77
N ILE A 48 -1.15 -3.77 -14.73
CA ILE A 48 0.19 -4.39 -14.79
C ILE A 48 0.44 -5.40 -13.65
N PHE A 49 -0.33 -5.33 -12.57
CA PHE A 49 -0.24 -6.22 -11.42
C PHE A 49 -1.12 -7.47 -11.57
N ASN A 50 -1.94 -7.56 -12.61
CA ASN A 50 -2.76 -8.74 -12.87
C ASN A 50 -2.13 -9.59 -13.98
N LYS A 51 -1.61 -10.78 -13.63
CA LYS A 51 -0.99 -11.69 -14.60
C LYS A 51 -1.97 -12.29 -15.60
N ASN A 52 -3.28 -12.27 -15.30
CA ASN A 52 -4.33 -12.89 -16.12
C ASN A 52 -4.83 -11.97 -17.25
N VAL A 53 -4.44 -10.68 -17.25
CA VAL A 53 -4.82 -9.74 -18.31
C VAL A 53 -3.68 -9.59 -19.31
N ASP A 54 -4.02 -9.26 -20.57
CA ASP A 54 -3.02 -8.87 -21.56
C ASP A 54 -2.60 -7.42 -21.31
N SER A 55 -1.37 -7.21 -20.88
CA SER A 55 -0.78 -5.91 -20.60
C SER A 55 0.63 -5.82 -21.18
N TYR A 56 1.09 -4.60 -21.50
CA TYR A 56 2.44 -4.35 -22.03
C TYR A 56 3.54 -4.74 -21.05
N TYR A 57 3.25 -4.58 -19.76
CA TYR A 57 4.19 -4.86 -18.70
C TYR A 57 3.48 -5.58 -17.57
N LYS A 58 4.13 -6.60 -16.99
CA LYS A 58 3.61 -7.35 -15.83
C LYS A 58 4.60 -7.26 -14.69
N ASN A 59 4.12 -6.80 -13.53
CA ASN A 59 4.91 -6.83 -12.31
C ASN A 59 4.23 -7.74 -11.28
N PRO A 60 4.93 -8.80 -10.83
CA PRO A 60 4.37 -9.71 -9.83
C PRO A 60 4.38 -9.14 -8.40
N TRP A 61 4.96 -7.97 -8.19
CA TRP A 61 5.12 -7.34 -6.89
C TRP A 61 4.56 -5.92 -6.90
N MET A 62 3.95 -5.51 -5.79
CA MET A 62 3.49 -4.14 -5.60
C MET A 62 3.57 -3.73 -4.14
N LEU A 63 3.68 -2.43 -3.89
CA LEU A 63 3.59 -1.81 -2.57
C LEU A 63 2.32 -0.96 -2.48
N ILE A 64 1.55 -1.14 -1.42
CA ILE A 64 0.37 -0.32 -1.10
C ILE A 64 0.54 0.24 0.31
N SER A 65 0.22 1.51 0.53
CA SER A 65 0.25 2.09 1.88
C SER A 65 -1.09 1.90 2.59
N ALA A 66 -1.06 1.25 3.76
CA ALA A 66 -2.23 1.10 4.63
C ALA A 66 -2.75 2.47 5.08
N GLY A 67 -1.86 3.39 5.47
CA GLY A 67 -2.25 4.72 5.91
C GLY A 67 -2.93 5.60 4.85
N VAL A 68 -2.80 5.24 3.56
CA VAL A 68 -3.46 5.93 2.45
C VAL A 68 -4.78 5.26 2.07
N GLN A 69 -4.90 3.94 2.28
CA GLN A 69 -5.99 3.15 1.71
C GLN A 69 -6.89 2.46 2.75
N TYR A 70 -6.65 2.66 4.05
CA TYR A 70 -7.33 1.94 5.15
C TYR A 70 -8.85 2.08 5.17
N ASP A 71 -9.38 3.13 4.54
CA ASP A 71 -10.81 3.40 4.42
C ASP A 71 -11.47 2.70 3.22
N LYS A 72 -10.68 1.99 2.40
CA LYS A 72 -11.17 1.27 1.23
C LYS A 72 -11.18 -0.23 1.50
N GLU A 73 -12.27 -0.86 1.15
CA GLU A 73 -12.41 -2.32 1.25
C GLU A 73 -11.89 -3.01 -0.01
N ASP A 74 -11.37 -4.23 0.15
CA ASP A 74 -10.94 -5.11 -0.94
C ASP A 74 -10.07 -4.42 -2.00
N VAL A 75 -9.14 -3.56 -1.55
CA VAL A 75 -8.28 -2.77 -2.45
C VAL A 75 -7.57 -3.68 -3.44
N ARG A 76 -6.99 -4.79 -2.97
CA ARG A 76 -6.28 -5.76 -3.79
C ARG A 76 -7.12 -6.28 -4.95
N LYS A 77 -8.38 -6.64 -4.69
CA LYS A 77 -9.34 -7.10 -5.70
C LYS A 77 -9.74 -5.97 -6.64
N ASN A 78 -10.13 -4.84 -6.08
CA ASN A 78 -10.66 -3.73 -6.87
C ASN A 78 -9.64 -3.11 -7.83
N ILE A 79 -8.34 -3.16 -7.49
CA ILE A 79 -7.28 -2.71 -8.40
C ILE A 79 -6.77 -3.82 -9.33
N GLY A 80 -7.31 -5.03 -9.24
CA GLY A 80 -6.92 -6.16 -10.07
C GLY A 80 -5.56 -6.76 -9.73
N ALA A 81 -5.13 -6.68 -8.47
CA ALA A 81 -3.82 -7.17 -8.00
C ALA A 81 -3.88 -8.55 -7.31
N GLU A 82 -4.94 -9.30 -7.54
CA GLU A 82 -5.19 -10.60 -6.88
C GLU A 82 -4.09 -11.63 -7.15
N THR A 83 -3.41 -11.51 -8.27
CA THR A 83 -2.35 -12.44 -8.68
C THR A 83 -0.94 -11.94 -8.37
N SER A 84 -0.81 -10.74 -7.83
CA SER A 84 0.47 -10.16 -7.41
C SER A 84 0.78 -10.43 -5.95
N ARG A 85 2.06 -10.37 -5.59
CA ARG A 85 2.51 -10.28 -4.20
C ARG A 85 2.42 -8.84 -3.75
N VAL A 86 1.70 -8.61 -2.65
CA VAL A 86 1.43 -7.28 -2.13
C VAL A 86 2.22 -7.05 -0.85
N PHE A 87 3.12 -6.08 -0.90
CA PHE A 87 3.75 -5.48 0.26
C PHE A 87 2.88 -4.34 0.77
N ILE A 88 2.66 -4.30 2.06
CA ILE A 88 1.98 -3.17 2.69
C ILE A 88 3.04 -2.25 3.33
N ASP A 89 2.94 -0.96 3.07
CA ASP A 89 3.58 0.07 3.88
C ASP A 89 2.69 0.37 5.09
N SER A 90 3.27 0.47 6.29
CA SER A 90 2.54 0.57 7.56
C SER A 90 1.57 1.76 7.65
N GLY A 91 1.89 2.86 6.97
CA GLY A 91 1.16 4.12 7.13
C GLY A 91 1.61 4.97 8.32
N GLY A 92 2.68 4.60 9.00
CA GLY A 92 3.22 5.37 10.13
C GLY A 92 3.63 6.78 9.74
N PHE A 93 4.12 6.97 8.51
CA PHE A 93 4.43 8.29 7.98
C PHE A 93 3.19 9.21 7.93
N GLN A 94 2.04 8.70 7.50
CA GLN A 94 0.79 9.46 7.44
C GLN A 94 0.33 9.90 8.84
N LEU A 95 0.50 9.04 9.83
CA LEU A 95 0.24 9.40 11.24
C LEU A 95 1.21 10.48 11.74
N ALA A 96 2.51 10.33 11.48
CA ALA A 96 3.52 11.31 11.89
C ALA A 96 3.30 12.68 11.25
N MET A 97 2.83 12.71 10.01
CA MET A 97 2.51 13.95 9.31
C MET A 97 1.14 14.54 9.71
N GLY A 98 0.32 13.79 10.46
CA GLY A 98 -1.03 14.20 10.85
C GLY A 98 -2.04 14.20 9.70
N THR A 99 -1.72 13.58 8.57
CA THR A 99 -2.64 13.46 7.43
C THR A 99 -3.73 12.42 7.70
N VAL A 100 -3.49 11.52 8.64
CA VAL A 100 -4.44 10.53 9.12
C VAL A 100 -4.53 10.62 10.65
N ASN A 101 -5.76 10.54 11.16
CA ASN A 101 -6.00 10.64 12.58
C ASN A 101 -5.85 9.26 13.26
N GLU A 102 -5.09 9.19 14.37
CA GLU A 102 -4.85 7.95 15.13
C GLU A 102 -6.14 7.31 15.67
N LYS A 103 -7.20 8.09 15.89
CA LYS A 103 -8.52 7.54 16.27
C LYS A 103 -9.17 6.72 15.16
N LYS A 104 -8.85 7.01 13.91
CA LYS A 104 -9.38 6.32 12.73
C LYS A 104 -8.44 5.24 12.21
N PHE A 105 -7.14 5.45 12.34
CA PHE A 105 -6.12 4.54 11.87
C PHE A 105 -5.13 4.26 13.02
N ASN A 106 -5.25 3.10 13.63
CA ASN A 106 -4.46 2.61 14.75
C ASN A 106 -3.98 1.18 14.47
N ASP A 107 -3.28 0.57 15.44
CA ASP A 107 -2.70 -0.78 15.27
C ASP A 107 -3.73 -1.82 14.84
N LYS A 108 -4.92 -1.80 15.42
CA LYS A 108 -6.00 -2.74 15.07
C LYS A 108 -6.42 -2.57 13.61
N VAL A 109 -6.74 -1.33 13.20
CA VAL A 109 -7.17 -1.04 11.83
C VAL A 109 -6.07 -1.34 10.82
N ALA A 110 -4.82 -0.98 11.15
CA ALA A 110 -3.67 -1.24 10.29
C ALA A 110 -3.45 -2.74 10.10
N LEU A 111 -3.51 -3.53 11.17
CA LEU A 111 -3.35 -4.99 11.12
C LEU A 111 -4.48 -5.64 10.32
N GLU A 112 -5.74 -5.43 10.69
CA GLU A 112 -6.91 -6.03 10.04
C GLU A 112 -6.96 -5.72 8.54
N TRP A 113 -6.66 -4.45 8.19
CA TRP A 113 -6.61 -4.04 6.80
C TRP A 113 -5.45 -4.69 6.04
N SER A 114 -4.27 -4.77 6.67
CA SER A 114 -3.07 -5.37 6.06
C SER A 114 -3.22 -6.87 5.84
N GLU A 115 -3.79 -7.61 6.80
CA GLU A 115 -4.09 -9.04 6.67
C GLU A 115 -5.04 -9.32 5.50
N LYS A 116 -6.02 -8.44 5.29
CA LYS A 116 -6.99 -8.58 4.20
C LYS A 116 -6.38 -8.28 2.81
N ASN A 117 -5.48 -7.31 2.72
CA ASN A 117 -5.02 -6.76 1.45
C ASN A 117 -3.56 -7.10 1.10
N GLY A 118 -2.75 -7.60 2.03
CA GLY A 118 -1.32 -7.83 1.85
C GLY A 118 -0.87 -9.27 2.02
N ASP A 119 0.27 -9.60 1.45
CA ASP A 119 0.98 -10.86 1.70
C ASP A 119 2.12 -10.68 2.71
N ILE A 120 2.68 -9.47 2.77
CA ILE A 120 3.78 -9.09 3.66
C ILE A 120 3.51 -7.67 4.15
N PHE A 121 3.55 -7.48 5.46
CA PHE A 121 3.32 -6.17 6.06
C PHE A 121 4.16 -5.98 7.33
N PRO A 122 4.70 -4.77 7.55
CA PRO A 122 5.39 -4.41 8.78
C PRO A 122 4.39 -4.06 9.88
N ILE A 123 4.89 -4.00 11.09
CA ILE A 123 4.16 -3.36 12.21
C ILE A 123 3.88 -1.89 11.88
N LEU A 124 2.88 -1.32 12.54
CA LEU A 124 2.61 0.11 12.45
C LEU A 124 3.68 0.89 13.24
N ASP A 125 4.70 1.37 12.55
CA ASP A 125 5.78 2.18 13.13
C ASP A 125 5.36 3.64 13.34
N ARG A 126 6.15 4.35 14.15
CA ARG A 126 6.01 5.79 14.37
C ARG A 126 7.34 6.47 14.05
N PRO A 127 7.56 6.88 12.79
CA PRO A 127 8.83 7.49 12.39
C PRO A 127 9.05 8.81 13.13
N VAL A 128 10.31 9.08 13.48
CA VAL A 128 10.76 10.29 14.15
C VAL A 128 10.79 11.50 13.21
N ARG A 129 9.69 11.76 12.55
CA ARG A 129 9.57 12.84 11.58
C ARG A 129 8.43 13.77 11.99
N ASN A 130 8.66 15.07 11.79
CA ASN A 130 7.65 16.09 12.09
C ASN A 130 7.26 16.14 13.58
N LEU A 131 8.25 16.00 14.47
CA LEU A 131 8.06 16.11 15.92
C LEU A 131 7.84 17.55 16.34
N GLY A 132 7.11 17.76 17.42
CA GLY A 132 6.91 19.07 18.02
C GLY A 132 5.69 19.15 18.95
N PRO A 133 5.56 20.20 19.76
CA PRO A 133 4.51 20.32 20.76
C PRO A 133 3.09 20.26 20.16
N ASP A 134 2.92 20.78 18.94
CA ASP A 134 1.63 20.82 18.22
C ASP A 134 1.52 19.72 17.17
N LYS A 135 2.39 18.73 17.20
CA LYS A 135 2.39 17.60 16.25
C LYS A 135 1.76 16.35 16.86
N PRO A 136 1.33 15.39 16.02
CA PRO A 136 0.77 14.11 16.50
C PRO A 136 1.71 13.34 17.43
N LEU A 137 3.01 13.45 17.17
CA LEU A 137 4.10 12.89 17.99
C LEU A 137 5.02 14.02 18.43
N LYS A 138 5.38 14.06 19.71
CA LYS A 138 6.07 15.19 20.33
C LYS A 138 7.56 14.95 20.47
N THR A 139 7.95 13.74 20.87
CA THR A 139 9.34 13.37 21.19
C THR A 139 9.74 12.07 20.51
N TYR A 140 11.05 11.84 20.48
CA TYR A 140 11.63 10.57 20.02
C TYR A 140 11.18 9.38 20.89
N GLU A 141 11.17 9.59 22.20
CA GLU A 141 10.76 8.56 23.17
C GLU A 141 9.31 8.14 22.93
N GLU A 142 8.41 9.09 22.66
CA GLU A 142 7.02 8.79 22.32
C GLU A 142 6.90 7.95 21.04
N CYS A 143 7.69 8.27 20.01
CA CYS A 143 7.74 7.46 18.79
C CYS A 143 8.20 6.04 19.07
N LEU A 144 9.27 5.88 19.86
CA LEU A 144 9.82 4.58 20.23
C LEU A 144 8.83 3.76 21.05
N GLU A 145 8.23 4.34 22.07
CA GLU A 145 7.25 3.69 22.94
C GLU A 145 6.04 3.19 22.13
N LYS A 146 5.50 4.01 21.24
CA LYS A 146 4.38 3.64 20.39
C LYS A 146 4.75 2.56 19.39
N SER A 147 5.94 2.62 18.79
CA SER A 147 6.41 1.58 17.86
C SER A 147 6.63 0.23 18.57
N VAL A 148 7.17 0.26 19.80
CA VAL A 148 7.32 -0.94 20.64
C VAL A 148 5.95 -1.49 21.05
N ALA A 149 4.99 -0.63 21.37
CA ALA A 149 3.62 -1.06 21.67
C ALA A 149 2.97 -1.74 20.47
N SER A 150 3.12 -1.17 19.27
CA SER A 150 2.66 -1.79 18.02
C SER A 150 3.30 -3.16 17.80
N ALA A 151 4.61 -3.28 18.01
CA ALA A 151 5.33 -4.57 17.88
C ALA A 151 4.85 -5.66 18.85
N LYS A 152 4.30 -5.27 19.99
CA LYS A 152 3.69 -6.21 20.96
C LYS A 152 2.25 -6.57 20.60
N TYR A 153 1.58 -5.73 19.83
CA TYR A 153 0.22 -5.95 19.40
C TYR A 153 0.13 -6.94 18.24
N TYR A 154 1.11 -6.89 17.29
CA TYR A 154 1.21 -7.78 16.12
C TYR A 154 1.81 -9.15 16.49
#